data_8683bfcda540d54d8029a4023b2bfc46
#
_entry.id   8683bfcda540d54d8029a4023b2bfc46
#
_cell.length_a   1.000
_cell.length_b   1.000
_cell.length_c   1.000
_cell.angle_alpha   90.00
_cell.angle_beta   90.00
_cell.angle_gamma   90.00
#
_symmetry.space_group_name_H-M   'P 1'
#
loop_
_entity.id
_entity.type
_entity.pdbx_description
1 polymer ?
#
loop_
_entity_poly.entity_id
_entity_poly.type
_entity_poly.pdbx_seq_one_letter_code
_entity_poly.pdbx_strand_id
1 'polypeptide(L)'
;MLRDILERLIKGSISIDDAEKLLRTHTIDEISNIAKLDINRDLRGGIPEIILAEGKTNEDLSDITKSMLKEKGRTIISRANKEQLEFVRKTAPRNSVININQKAGMCILKMKDFQIYATGGKIGILAAGTADIPIAEESKIISEEMGCQTITAYDVGVAGIHRLFPPLKSMIDKDVDVIIVIAGREGALPSVVSGLVNIPVIGVPTSVGYGFGEKGIASLMAMLQACSLGLSVVNINGGVAAGVIAVLIANRVAKFRNKTSKMK
;
A
#
# COMPACT_ATOMS: atom_id res chain seq x y z
N MET A 1 16.76 -17.73 -21.49
CA MET A 1 17.17 -16.81 -20.41
C MET A 1 16.83 -17.34 -19.03
N LEU A 2 15.56 -17.54 -18.63
CA LEU A 2 15.20 -18.17 -17.33
C LEU A 2 15.90 -19.52 -17.17
N ARG A 3 15.82 -20.38 -18.17
CA ARG A 3 16.46 -21.69 -18.21
C ARG A 3 18.00 -21.60 -18.07
N ASP A 4 18.64 -20.63 -18.71
CA ASP A 4 20.10 -20.41 -18.60
C ASP A 4 20.50 -20.01 -17.16
N ILE A 5 19.73 -19.14 -16.49
CA ILE A 5 19.97 -18.77 -15.08
C ILE A 5 19.83 -19.99 -14.17
N LEU A 6 18.78 -20.79 -14.38
CA LEU A 6 18.57 -22.01 -13.61
C LEU A 6 19.66 -23.06 -13.87
N GLU A 7 20.10 -23.22 -15.12
CA GLU A 7 21.21 -24.14 -15.46
C GLU A 7 22.53 -23.69 -14.82
N ARG A 8 22.81 -22.39 -14.79
CA ARG A 8 24.00 -21.82 -14.12
C ARG A 8 23.95 -21.99 -12.61
N LEU A 9 22.74 -21.87 -12.00
CA LEU A 9 22.54 -22.14 -10.58
C LEU A 9 22.78 -23.63 -10.26
N ILE A 10 22.22 -24.54 -11.05
CA ILE A 10 22.39 -25.99 -10.87
C ILE A 10 23.86 -26.40 -11.05
N LYS A 11 24.56 -25.79 -12.00
CA LYS A 11 25.99 -26.01 -12.23
C LYS A 11 26.90 -25.38 -11.16
N GLY A 12 26.33 -24.65 -10.19
CA GLY A 12 27.09 -23.96 -9.15
C GLY A 12 27.92 -22.78 -9.64
N SER A 13 27.69 -22.29 -10.87
CA SER A 13 28.42 -21.16 -11.46
C SER A 13 27.90 -19.79 -11.00
N ILE A 14 26.74 -19.75 -10.36
CA ILE A 14 26.19 -18.58 -9.68
C ILE A 14 25.55 -18.99 -8.35
N SER A 15 25.54 -18.09 -7.38
CA SER A 15 24.84 -18.30 -6.12
C SER A 15 23.33 -18.16 -6.27
N ILE A 16 22.56 -18.62 -5.26
CA ILE A 16 21.11 -18.40 -5.20
C ILE A 16 20.79 -16.89 -5.21
N ASP A 17 21.56 -16.09 -4.47
CA ASP A 17 21.38 -14.63 -4.41
C ASP A 17 21.63 -13.97 -5.77
N ASP A 18 22.65 -14.44 -6.53
CA ASP A 18 22.94 -13.94 -7.88
C ASP A 18 21.85 -14.36 -8.87
N ALA A 19 21.38 -15.59 -8.80
CA ALA A 19 20.28 -16.09 -9.63
C ALA A 19 19.01 -15.27 -9.37
N GLU A 20 18.66 -15.02 -8.09
CA GLU A 20 17.54 -14.17 -7.70
C GLU A 20 17.68 -12.74 -8.24
N LYS A 21 18.88 -12.15 -8.14
CA LYS A 21 19.17 -10.82 -8.67
C LYS A 21 19.01 -10.74 -10.19
N LEU A 22 19.50 -11.75 -10.93
CA LEU A 22 19.33 -11.84 -12.37
C LEU A 22 17.87 -12.02 -12.77
N LEU A 23 17.10 -12.83 -12.05
CA LEU A 23 15.67 -13.01 -12.27
C LEU A 23 14.87 -11.71 -12.02
N ARG A 24 15.26 -10.93 -11.01
CA ARG A 24 14.62 -9.63 -10.71
C ARG A 24 14.78 -8.61 -11.83
N THR A 25 15.88 -8.63 -12.58
CA THR A 25 16.17 -7.61 -13.60
C THR A 25 15.58 -7.91 -14.98
N HIS A 26 15.10 -9.13 -15.23
CA HIS A 26 14.85 -9.60 -16.61
C HIS A 26 13.42 -10.03 -16.95
N THR A 27 12.43 -9.82 -16.09
CA THR A 27 11.06 -10.31 -16.37
C THR A 27 10.07 -9.17 -16.63
N ILE A 28 9.98 -8.78 -17.91
CA ILE A 28 8.80 -8.07 -18.45
C ILE A 28 8.09 -9.09 -19.35
N ASP A 29 7.02 -9.68 -18.90
CA ASP A 29 6.16 -10.52 -19.72
C ASP A 29 5.01 -9.68 -20.31
N GLU A 30 4.86 -9.73 -21.63
CA GLU A 30 3.72 -9.13 -22.34
C GLU A 30 2.53 -10.07 -22.23
N ILE A 31 1.49 -9.68 -21.50
CA ILE A 31 0.20 -10.37 -21.52
C ILE A 31 -0.75 -9.56 -22.38
N SER A 32 -1.14 -10.15 -23.52
CA SER A 32 -2.13 -9.70 -24.49
C SER A 32 -2.05 -8.22 -24.91
N ASN A 33 -2.56 -7.88 -26.06
CA ASN A 33 -2.54 -6.51 -26.66
C ASN A 33 -3.27 -5.42 -25.86
N ILE A 34 -3.83 -5.72 -24.68
CA ILE A 34 -4.68 -4.82 -23.89
C ILE A 34 -3.90 -4.14 -22.76
N ALA A 35 -2.98 -4.85 -22.10
CA ALA A 35 -2.15 -4.27 -21.02
C ALA A 35 -0.83 -5.03 -20.89
N LYS A 36 0.27 -4.27 -20.79
CA LYS A 36 1.56 -4.82 -20.37
C LYS A 36 1.57 -4.91 -18.84
N LEU A 37 1.20 -6.09 -18.32
CA LEU A 37 1.20 -6.32 -16.88
C LEU A 37 2.60 -6.69 -16.42
N ASP A 38 3.11 -5.99 -15.43
CA ASP A 38 4.38 -6.29 -14.78
C ASP A 38 4.21 -7.39 -13.74
N ILE A 39 4.00 -8.62 -14.23
CA ILE A 39 3.68 -9.79 -13.39
C ILE A 39 4.76 -10.05 -12.34
N ASN A 40 6.01 -9.70 -12.61
CA ASN A 40 7.13 -9.97 -11.71
C ASN A 40 7.62 -8.73 -10.94
N ARG A 41 6.77 -7.71 -10.84
CA ARG A 41 7.05 -6.50 -10.04
C ARG A 41 7.31 -6.83 -8.57
N ASP A 42 6.61 -7.81 -8.02
CA ASP A 42 6.79 -8.31 -6.66
C ASP A 42 8.19 -8.90 -6.42
N LEU A 43 8.73 -9.66 -7.36
CA LEU A 43 10.08 -10.21 -7.29
C LEU A 43 11.15 -9.11 -7.40
N ARG A 44 10.90 -8.09 -8.22
CA ARG A 44 11.83 -6.99 -8.50
C ARG A 44 11.79 -5.92 -7.43
N GLY A 45 10.59 -5.45 -7.10
CA GLY A 45 10.36 -4.30 -6.21
C GLY A 45 9.78 -4.66 -4.83
N GLY A 46 9.46 -5.92 -4.58
CA GLY A 46 8.78 -6.34 -3.35
C GLY A 46 7.32 -5.87 -3.23
N ILE A 47 6.75 -5.37 -4.35
CA ILE A 47 5.42 -4.76 -4.40
C ILE A 47 4.61 -5.47 -5.47
N PRO A 48 3.42 -6.01 -5.16
CA PRO A 48 2.56 -6.62 -6.16
C PRO A 48 2.07 -5.58 -7.17
N GLU A 49 1.68 -6.04 -8.35
CA GLU A 49 0.97 -5.18 -9.30
C GLU A 49 -0.40 -4.78 -8.73
N ILE A 50 -0.68 -3.48 -8.78
CA ILE A 50 -1.93 -2.89 -8.32
C ILE A 50 -2.64 -2.30 -9.53
N ILE A 51 -3.79 -2.83 -9.88
CA ILE A 51 -4.56 -2.41 -11.04
C ILE A 51 -5.29 -1.11 -10.70
N LEU A 52 -4.98 -0.05 -11.43
CA LEU A 52 -5.76 1.19 -11.41
C LEU A 52 -7.01 0.99 -12.28
N ALA A 53 -8.19 0.99 -11.69
CA ALA A 53 -9.45 0.79 -12.41
C ALA A 53 -9.92 2.05 -13.14
N GLU A 54 -9.50 3.23 -12.68
CA GLU A 54 -9.86 4.51 -13.30
C GLU A 54 -9.47 4.53 -14.78
N GLY A 55 -10.41 4.92 -15.66
CA GLY A 55 -10.21 4.98 -17.10
C GLY A 55 -10.26 3.63 -17.85
N LYS A 56 -10.50 2.51 -17.15
CA LYS A 56 -10.69 1.20 -17.80
C LYS A 56 -12.16 0.87 -18.00
N THR A 57 -12.47 0.14 -19.08
CA THR A 57 -13.79 -0.46 -19.26
C THR A 57 -14.02 -1.59 -18.27
N ASN A 58 -15.27 -2.00 -18.09
CA ASN A 58 -15.61 -3.13 -17.21
C ASN A 58 -14.99 -4.44 -17.72
N GLU A 59 -15.01 -4.62 -19.05
CA GLU A 59 -14.48 -5.78 -19.76
C GLU A 59 -12.96 -5.86 -19.60
N ASP A 60 -12.22 -4.79 -19.89
CA ASP A 60 -10.77 -4.74 -19.75
C ASP A 60 -10.36 -5.03 -18.30
N LEU A 61 -11.05 -4.41 -17.33
CA LEU A 61 -10.78 -4.62 -15.92
C LEU A 61 -11.00 -6.09 -15.51
N SER A 62 -12.06 -6.72 -16.01
CA SER A 62 -12.35 -8.13 -15.75
C SER A 62 -11.27 -9.04 -16.33
N ASP A 63 -10.84 -8.81 -17.56
CA ASP A 63 -9.86 -9.66 -18.26
C ASP A 63 -8.46 -9.51 -17.62
N ILE A 64 -8.06 -8.29 -17.30
CA ILE A 64 -6.83 -8.03 -16.51
C ILE A 64 -6.89 -8.75 -15.16
N THR A 65 -8.03 -8.64 -14.46
CA THR A 65 -8.23 -9.27 -13.15
C THR A 65 -8.10 -10.79 -13.22
N LYS A 66 -8.75 -11.45 -14.20
CA LYS A 66 -8.67 -12.89 -14.40
C LYS A 66 -7.25 -13.36 -14.72
N SER A 67 -6.56 -12.61 -15.59
CA SER A 67 -5.17 -12.90 -15.95
C SER A 67 -4.25 -12.83 -14.74
N MET A 68 -4.30 -11.74 -13.97
CA MET A 68 -3.51 -11.57 -12.75
C MET A 68 -3.82 -12.64 -11.70
N LEU A 69 -5.09 -12.98 -11.53
CA LEU A 69 -5.51 -14.01 -10.58
C LEU A 69 -4.97 -15.38 -10.96
N LYS A 70 -4.96 -15.70 -12.27
CA LYS A 70 -4.41 -16.96 -12.80
C LYS A 70 -2.90 -17.06 -12.59
N GLU A 71 -2.15 -15.99 -12.86
CA GLU A 71 -0.70 -15.96 -12.82
C GLU A 71 -0.13 -15.81 -11.40
N LYS A 72 -0.79 -15.01 -10.55
CA LYS A 72 -0.29 -14.65 -9.21
C LYS A 72 -1.13 -15.17 -8.06
N GLY A 73 -2.29 -15.76 -8.32
CA GLY A 73 -3.22 -16.20 -7.28
C GLY A 73 -3.90 -15.05 -6.53
N ARG A 74 -3.53 -13.79 -6.81
CA ARG A 74 -4.08 -12.59 -6.18
C ARG A 74 -4.13 -11.42 -7.16
N THR A 75 -5.16 -10.59 -7.02
CA THR A 75 -5.33 -9.32 -7.72
C THR A 75 -5.74 -8.23 -6.74
N ILE A 76 -5.11 -7.06 -6.85
CA ILE A 76 -5.45 -5.85 -6.09
C ILE A 76 -5.91 -4.79 -7.08
N ILE A 77 -7.14 -4.31 -6.92
CA ILE A 77 -7.74 -3.27 -7.74
C ILE A 77 -7.93 -2.03 -6.88
N SER A 78 -7.53 -0.88 -7.39
CA SER A 78 -7.70 0.42 -6.73
C SER A 78 -8.49 1.39 -7.60
N ARG A 79 -9.13 2.38 -6.97
CA ARG A 79 -9.93 3.44 -7.61
C ARG A 79 -11.01 2.94 -8.56
N ALA A 80 -11.63 1.82 -8.19
CA ALA A 80 -12.79 1.30 -8.90
C ALA A 80 -14.07 2.02 -8.47
N ASN A 81 -14.91 2.39 -9.43
CA ASN A 81 -16.23 2.89 -9.15
C ASN A 81 -17.20 1.74 -8.78
N LYS A 82 -18.41 2.09 -8.34
CA LYS A 82 -19.40 1.11 -7.89
C LYS A 82 -19.77 0.10 -8.98
N GLU A 83 -19.92 0.54 -10.23
CA GLU A 83 -20.25 -0.31 -11.34
C GLU A 83 -19.16 -1.32 -11.66
N GLN A 84 -17.90 -0.86 -11.71
CA GLN A 84 -16.72 -1.71 -11.89
C GLN A 84 -16.59 -2.75 -10.77
N LEU A 85 -16.79 -2.37 -9.51
CA LEU A 85 -16.77 -3.30 -8.36
C LEU A 85 -17.84 -4.38 -8.48
N GLU A 86 -19.06 -4.02 -8.88
CA GLU A 86 -20.15 -4.99 -9.09
C GLU A 86 -19.90 -5.89 -10.30
N PHE A 87 -19.31 -5.35 -11.39
CA PHE A 87 -18.95 -6.13 -12.55
C PHE A 87 -17.87 -7.16 -12.24
N VAL A 88 -16.79 -6.75 -11.54
CA VAL A 88 -15.73 -7.65 -11.09
C VAL A 88 -16.30 -8.72 -10.16
N ARG A 89 -17.21 -8.37 -9.24
CA ARG A 89 -17.89 -9.32 -8.36
C ARG A 89 -18.65 -10.39 -9.13
N LYS A 90 -19.40 -9.99 -10.18
CA LYS A 90 -20.20 -10.92 -11.01
C LYS A 90 -19.33 -11.83 -11.86
N THR A 91 -18.18 -11.35 -12.30
CA THR A 91 -17.27 -12.07 -13.22
C THR A 91 -16.13 -12.80 -12.52
N ALA A 92 -16.04 -12.69 -11.18
CA ALA A 92 -15.03 -13.35 -10.38
C ALA A 92 -15.12 -14.89 -10.52
N PRO A 93 -13.99 -15.59 -10.65
CA PRO A 93 -13.95 -17.04 -10.71
C PRO A 93 -14.52 -17.69 -9.44
N ARG A 94 -15.27 -18.81 -9.59
CA ARG A 94 -15.92 -19.51 -8.46
C ARG A 94 -14.96 -20.04 -7.39
N ASN A 95 -13.69 -20.25 -7.73
CA ASN A 95 -12.63 -20.70 -6.83
C ASN A 95 -11.85 -19.56 -6.20
N SER A 96 -12.29 -18.32 -6.34
CA SER A 96 -11.69 -17.16 -5.71
C SER A 96 -12.53 -16.64 -4.54
N VAL A 97 -11.85 -15.91 -3.63
CA VAL A 97 -12.45 -15.13 -2.56
C VAL A 97 -12.33 -13.67 -2.94
N ILE A 98 -13.41 -12.91 -2.81
CA ILE A 98 -13.45 -11.48 -3.13
C ILE A 98 -13.73 -10.66 -1.87
N ASN A 99 -12.94 -9.62 -1.65
CA ASN A 99 -13.13 -8.63 -0.61
C ASN A 99 -13.23 -7.24 -1.25
N ILE A 100 -14.35 -6.55 -1.03
CA ILE A 100 -14.64 -5.23 -1.59
C ILE A 100 -14.75 -4.21 -0.48
N ASN A 101 -13.91 -3.17 -0.54
CA ASN A 101 -14.09 -1.95 0.24
C ASN A 101 -14.65 -0.86 -0.69
N GLN A 102 -15.97 -0.72 -0.68
CA GLN A 102 -16.66 0.22 -1.56
C GLN A 102 -16.32 1.68 -1.26
N LYS A 103 -16.04 2.02 0.01
CA LYS A 103 -15.66 3.40 0.40
C LYS A 103 -14.29 3.79 -0.15
N ALA A 104 -13.34 2.86 -0.13
CA ALA A 104 -12.00 3.07 -0.68
C ALA A 104 -11.93 2.84 -2.20
N GLY A 105 -12.99 2.34 -2.84
CA GLY A 105 -12.94 1.95 -4.24
C GLY A 105 -11.93 0.81 -4.50
N MET A 106 -11.72 -0.07 -3.52
CA MET A 106 -10.77 -1.17 -3.62
C MET A 106 -11.45 -2.52 -3.66
N CYS A 107 -10.84 -3.42 -4.44
CA CYS A 107 -11.27 -4.80 -4.52
C CYS A 107 -10.05 -5.72 -4.53
N ILE A 108 -10.09 -6.74 -3.68
CA ILE A 108 -9.06 -7.77 -3.58
C ILE A 108 -9.68 -9.11 -3.96
N LEU A 109 -9.11 -9.78 -4.94
CA LEU A 109 -9.45 -11.15 -5.28
C LEU A 109 -8.26 -12.05 -4.96
N LYS A 110 -8.54 -13.20 -4.36
CA LYS A 110 -7.53 -14.22 -4.07
C LYS A 110 -8.05 -15.60 -4.43
N MET A 111 -7.18 -16.47 -4.93
CA MET A 111 -7.46 -17.89 -5.00
C MET A 111 -7.66 -18.43 -3.58
N LYS A 112 -8.47 -19.46 -3.39
CA LYS A 112 -8.79 -20.01 -2.06
C LYS A 112 -7.58 -20.50 -1.27
N ASP A 113 -6.55 -20.94 -1.96
CA ASP A 113 -5.28 -21.43 -1.41
C ASP A 113 -4.20 -20.33 -1.26
N PHE A 114 -4.48 -19.10 -1.70
CA PHE A 114 -3.53 -18.01 -1.57
C PHE A 114 -3.36 -17.57 -0.12
N GLN A 115 -2.11 -17.54 0.35
CA GLN A 115 -1.77 -17.16 1.71
C GLN A 115 -0.92 -15.89 1.76
N ILE A 116 -1.22 -15.02 2.72
CA ILE A 116 -0.39 -13.87 3.06
C ILE A 116 0.42 -14.23 4.30
N TYR A 117 1.73 -14.17 4.17
CA TYR A 117 2.63 -14.42 5.29
C TYR A 117 2.90 -13.12 6.04
N ALA A 118 2.77 -13.17 7.37
CA ALA A 118 3.11 -12.03 8.22
C ALA A 118 4.62 -11.73 8.14
N THR A 119 4.96 -10.49 7.83
CA THR A 119 6.36 -10.04 7.70
C THR A 119 6.96 -9.60 9.03
N GLY A 120 6.11 -9.27 10.01
CA GLY A 120 6.47 -8.65 11.27
C GLY A 120 6.58 -7.12 11.20
N GLY A 121 6.34 -6.52 10.02
CA GLY A 121 6.24 -5.06 9.87
C GLY A 121 4.98 -4.51 10.54
N LYS A 122 5.07 -3.32 11.16
CA LYS A 122 4.00 -2.68 11.90
C LYS A 122 3.80 -1.24 11.41
N ILE A 123 2.59 -0.89 11.03
CA ILE A 123 2.26 0.41 10.43
C ILE A 123 1.14 1.08 11.21
N GLY A 124 1.37 2.31 11.67
CA GLY A 124 0.34 3.19 12.21
C GLY A 124 -0.39 3.92 11.08
N ILE A 125 -1.72 4.10 11.18
CA ILE A 125 -2.50 4.85 10.20
C ILE A 125 -3.46 5.77 10.92
N LEU A 126 -3.34 7.08 10.68
CA LEU A 126 -4.15 8.13 11.28
C LEU A 126 -4.92 8.89 10.20
N ALA A 127 -6.23 9.05 10.33
CA ALA A 127 -7.05 9.91 9.47
C ALA A 127 -7.60 11.10 10.27
N ALA A 128 -7.41 12.32 9.75
CA ALA A 128 -7.83 13.54 10.44
C ALA A 128 -9.34 13.64 10.56
N GLY A 129 -10.08 13.42 9.48
CA GLY A 129 -11.53 13.47 9.47
C GLY A 129 -12.16 12.19 8.90
N THR A 130 -13.48 12.06 9.11
CA THR A 130 -14.24 10.92 8.56
C THR A 130 -14.24 10.87 7.03
N ALA A 131 -14.09 12.02 6.37
CA ALA A 131 -13.99 12.12 4.92
C ALA A 131 -12.62 11.63 4.38
N ASP A 132 -11.59 11.52 5.24
CA ASP A 132 -10.27 11.02 4.88
C ASP A 132 -10.16 9.49 4.99
N ILE A 133 -11.16 8.84 5.61
CA ILE A 133 -11.20 7.38 5.83
C ILE A 133 -11.01 6.58 4.54
N PRO A 134 -11.61 6.92 3.39
CA PRO A 134 -11.41 6.16 2.16
C PRO A 134 -9.92 6.02 1.79
N ILE A 135 -9.15 7.09 1.90
CA ILE A 135 -7.71 7.11 1.60
C ILE A 135 -6.91 6.35 2.67
N ALA A 136 -7.32 6.43 3.93
CA ALA A 136 -6.72 5.63 5.00
C ALA A 136 -6.94 4.12 4.80
N GLU A 137 -8.13 3.73 4.35
CA GLU A 137 -8.47 2.34 4.02
C GLU A 137 -7.66 1.82 2.81
N GLU A 138 -7.37 2.67 1.79
CA GLU A 138 -6.42 2.28 0.72
C GLU A 138 -5.06 1.89 1.31
N SER A 139 -4.49 2.74 2.18
CA SER A 139 -3.20 2.49 2.82
C SER A 139 -3.22 1.24 3.70
N LYS A 140 -4.31 1.03 4.45
CA LYS A 140 -4.51 -0.14 5.31
C LYS A 140 -4.55 -1.42 4.49
N ILE A 141 -5.40 -1.49 3.48
CA ILE A 141 -5.57 -2.67 2.63
C ILE A 141 -4.24 -3.05 1.98
N ILE A 142 -3.52 -2.09 1.40
CA ILE A 142 -2.20 -2.36 0.80
C ILE A 142 -1.22 -2.90 1.84
N SER A 143 -1.19 -2.32 3.03
CA SER A 143 -0.29 -2.76 4.10
C SER A 143 -0.58 -4.18 4.57
N GLU A 144 -1.85 -4.53 4.76
CA GLU A 144 -2.30 -5.86 5.17
C GLU A 144 -2.08 -6.90 4.07
N GLU A 145 -2.38 -6.56 2.80
CA GLU A 145 -2.15 -7.43 1.66
C GLU A 145 -0.65 -7.72 1.40
N MET A 146 0.24 -6.91 1.96
CA MET A 146 1.69 -7.13 1.91
C MET A 146 2.26 -7.67 3.23
N GLY A 147 1.41 -8.19 4.12
CA GLY A 147 1.79 -8.93 5.33
C GLY A 147 2.17 -8.09 6.54
N CYS A 148 1.94 -6.77 6.51
CA CYS A 148 2.17 -5.91 7.67
C CYS A 148 0.96 -5.88 8.61
N GLN A 149 1.22 -5.72 9.90
CA GLN A 149 0.20 -5.42 10.89
C GLN A 149 -0.12 -3.92 10.84
N THR A 150 -1.41 -3.56 10.84
CA THR A 150 -1.85 -2.17 10.87
C THR A 150 -2.50 -1.82 12.21
N ILE A 151 -2.29 -0.57 12.66
CA ILE A 151 -2.94 0.02 13.83
C ILE A 151 -3.57 1.33 13.35
N THR A 152 -4.90 1.38 13.34
CA THR A 152 -5.63 2.49 12.73
C THR A 152 -6.38 3.33 13.77
N ALA A 153 -6.42 4.64 13.57
CA ALA A 153 -7.33 5.54 14.28
C ALA A 153 -7.86 6.61 13.31
N TYR A 154 -9.16 6.81 13.35
CA TYR A 154 -9.87 7.73 12.47
C TYR A 154 -10.52 8.85 13.27
N ASP A 155 -10.78 9.99 12.62
CA ASP A 155 -11.36 11.18 13.21
C ASP A 155 -10.53 11.77 14.37
N VAL A 156 -9.21 11.85 14.17
CA VAL A 156 -8.23 12.36 15.14
C VAL A 156 -7.63 13.70 14.72
N GLY A 157 -8.39 14.50 13.96
CA GLY A 157 -7.96 15.80 13.43
C GLY A 157 -7.63 16.85 14.50
N VAL A 158 -6.85 17.85 14.10
CA VAL A 158 -6.33 18.90 15.00
C VAL A 158 -7.42 19.74 15.68
N ALA A 159 -8.60 19.85 15.09
CA ALA A 159 -9.75 20.51 15.72
C ALA A 159 -10.24 19.83 17.01
N GLY A 160 -9.86 18.57 17.21
CA GLY A 160 -10.10 17.83 18.46
C GLY A 160 -8.83 17.07 18.86
N ILE A 161 -7.73 17.79 19.01
CA ILE A 161 -6.37 17.25 19.20
C ILE A 161 -6.25 16.24 20.35
N HIS A 162 -7.09 16.36 21.37
CA HIS A 162 -7.14 15.41 22.49
C HIS A 162 -7.44 13.97 22.03
N ARG A 163 -8.13 13.78 20.91
CA ARG A 163 -8.46 12.46 20.34
C ARG A 163 -7.23 11.76 19.73
N LEU A 164 -6.19 12.52 19.37
CA LEU A 164 -4.95 12.00 18.81
C LEU A 164 -4.10 11.23 19.84
N PHE A 165 -4.04 11.74 21.08
CA PHE A 165 -3.05 11.24 22.05
C PHE A 165 -3.21 9.75 22.43
N PRO A 166 -4.40 9.20 22.71
CA PRO A 166 -4.53 7.79 23.04
C PRO A 166 -4.08 6.85 21.92
N PRO A 167 -4.52 6.99 20.65
CA PRO A 167 -4.06 6.13 19.58
C PRO A 167 -2.57 6.31 19.26
N LEU A 168 -2.04 7.53 19.32
CA LEU A 168 -0.62 7.79 19.09
C LEU A 168 0.23 7.10 20.15
N LYS A 169 -0.15 7.19 21.42
CA LYS A 169 0.49 6.44 22.51
C LYS A 169 0.45 4.94 22.24
N SER A 170 -0.69 4.38 21.84
CA SER A 170 -0.80 2.96 21.51
C SER A 170 0.14 2.54 20.37
N MET A 171 0.34 3.40 19.36
CA MET A 171 1.27 3.15 18.24
C MET A 171 2.73 3.15 18.72
N ILE A 172 3.10 4.09 19.60
CA ILE A 172 4.43 4.15 20.23
C ILE A 172 4.68 2.91 21.10
N ASP A 173 3.74 2.57 21.98
CA ASP A 173 3.85 1.42 22.90
C ASP A 173 3.97 0.09 22.14
N LYS A 174 3.35 -0.02 20.96
CA LYS A 174 3.44 -1.20 20.09
C LYS A 174 4.64 -1.19 19.14
N ASP A 175 5.48 -0.16 19.20
CA ASP A 175 6.70 -0.01 18.41
C ASP A 175 6.41 -0.13 16.90
N VAL A 176 5.56 0.77 16.35
CA VAL A 176 5.30 0.81 14.92
C VAL A 176 6.51 1.34 14.16
N ASP A 177 6.75 0.81 12.97
CA ASP A 177 7.93 1.11 12.14
C ASP A 177 7.80 2.42 11.37
N VAL A 178 6.55 2.83 11.09
CA VAL A 178 6.20 4.03 10.32
C VAL A 178 4.74 4.40 10.59
N ILE A 179 4.43 5.69 10.52
CA ILE A 179 3.06 6.19 10.69
C ILE A 179 2.62 6.91 9.40
N ILE A 180 1.48 6.51 8.85
CA ILE A 180 0.82 7.21 7.75
C ILE A 180 -0.22 8.15 8.35
N VAL A 181 -0.20 9.42 7.96
CA VAL A 181 -1.13 10.44 8.46
C VAL A 181 -1.85 11.10 7.28
N ILE A 182 -3.15 10.89 7.22
CA ILE A 182 -4.01 11.35 6.14
C ILE A 182 -4.79 12.58 6.61
N ALA A 183 -4.69 13.69 5.88
CA ALA A 183 -5.37 14.93 6.22
C ALA A 183 -5.71 15.78 4.99
N GLY A 184 -6.95 16.24 4.94
CA GLY A 184 -7.40 17.29 4.02
C GLY A 184 -7.33 18.70 4.64
N ARG A 185 -8.14 19.62 4.13
CA ARG A 185 -8.25 21.00 4.61
C ARG A 185 -6.89 21.72 4.60
N GLU A 186 -6.40 22.13 5.77
CA GLU A 186 -5.10 22.78 6.01
C GLU A 186 -3.93 21.81 6.13
N GLY A 187 -4.17 20.50 6.18
CA GLY A 187 -3.09 19.49 6.22
C GLY A 187 -2.20 19.53 7.46
N ALA A 188 -2.66 20.03 8.60
CA ALA A 188 -1.82 20.27 9.77
C ALA A 188 -1.44 18.98 10.57
N LEU A 189 -2.29 17.95 10.55
CA LEU A 189 -2.11 16.78 11.39
C LEU A 189 -0.76 16.07 11.19
N PRO A 190 -0.23 15.85 9.96
CA PRO A 190 1.07 15.22 9.76
C PRO A 190 2.22 15.97 10.42
N SER A 191 2.20 17.31 10.37
CA SER A 191 3.21 18.15 11.03
C SER A 191 3.15 18.03 12.55
N VAL A 192 1.96 17.95 13.13
CA VAL A 192 1.76 17.73 14.57
C VAL A 192 2.29 16.37 14.97
N VAL A 193 1.91 15.31 14.26
CA VAL A 193 2.34 13.93 14.58
C VAL A 193 3.85 13.81 14.47
N SER A 194 4.48 14.31 13.39
CA SER A 194 5.93 14.23 13.22
C SER A 194 6.73 14.99 14.29
N GLY A 195 6.14 16.02 14.89
CA GLY A 195 6.73 16.72 16.03
C GLY A 195 6.60 15.99 17.37
N LEU A 196 5.78 14.93 17.45
CA LEU A 196 5.48 14.21 18.70
C LEU A 196 6.15 12.83 18.77
N VAL A 197 6.69 12.32 17.66
CA VAL A 197 7.25 10.96 17.59
C VAL A 197 8.66 10.94 17.00
N ASN A 198 9.42 9.90 17.34
CA ASN A 198 10.70 9.58 16.71
C ASN A 198 10.57 8.48 15.63
N ILE A 199 9.38 8.36 15.05
CA ILE A 199 9.00 7.37 14.04
C ILE A 199 8.83 8.10 12.70
N PRO A 200 9.31 7.57 11.56
CA PRO A 200 9.07 8.17 10.26
C PRO A 200 7.59 8.38 9.99
N VAL A 201 7.21 9.57 9.51
CA VAL A 201 5.84 9.94 9.19
C VAL A 201 5.68 10.14 7.69
N ILE A 202 4.62 9.55 7.12
CA ILE A 202 4.22 9.74 5.73
C ILE A 202 2.92 10.54 5.71
N GLY A 203 2.98 11.78 5.26
CA GLY A 203 1.83 12.66 5.09
C GLY A 203 1.12 12.39 3.77
N VAL A 204 -0.19 12.21 3.83
CA VAL A 204 -1.05 12.05 2.67
C VAL A 204 -2.05 13.19 2.63
N PRO A 205 -1.82 14.20 1.78
CA PRO A 205 -2.82 15.25 1.56
C PRO A 205 -4.04 14.66 0.86
N THR A 206 -5.24 15.11 1.23
CA THR A 206 -6.47 14.71 0.54
C THR A 206 -7.13 15.87 -0.15
N SER A 207 -7.92 15.58 -1.18
CA SER A 207 -8.74 16.57 -1.88
C SER A 207 -9.98 16.99 -1.09
N VAL A 208 -10.13 16.50 0.14
CA VAL A 208 -11.23 16.85 1.04
C VAL A 208 -11.06 18.28 1.51
N GLY A 209 -12.03 19.13 1.21
CA GLY A 209 -12.02 20.53 1.59
C GLY A 209 -12.94 21.39 0.73
N TYR A 210 -13.00 22.65 1.06
CA TYR A 210 -13.71 23.69 0.32
C TYR A 210 -13.01 25.05 0.48
N GLY A 211 -13.44 26.05 -0.26
CA GLY A 211 -12.82 27.39 -0.20
C GLY A 211 -11.46 27.40 -0.90
N PHE A 212 -10.53 28.20 -0.39
CA PHE A 212 -9.22 28.43 -1.01
C PHE A 212 -8.36 27.15 -1.15
N GLY A 213 -8.55 26.17 -0.28
CA GLY A 213 -7.81 24.90 -0.26
C GLY A 213 -8.36 23.81 -1.17
N GLU A 214 -9.25 24.12 -2.10
CA GLU A 214 -9.91 23.17 -2.98
C GLU A 214 -8.92 22.22 -3.68
N LYS A 215 -9.35 20.96 -3.84
CA LYS A 215 -8.60 19.87 -4.50
C LYS A 215 -7.29 19.44 -3.81
N GLY A 216 -7.08 19.81 -2.55
CA GLY A 216 -5.96 19.31 -1.76
C GLY A 216 -4.64 20.05 -1.93
N ILE A 217 -4.59 21.11 -2.74
CA ILE A 217 -3.34 21.89 -2.96
C ILE A 217 -2.87 22.56 -1.66
N ALA A 218 -3.79 23.15 -0.88
CA ALA A 218 -3.40 23.77 0.39
C ALA A 218 -2.84 22.75 1.40
N SER A 219 -3.45 21.58 1.52
CA SER A 219 -2.95 20.53 2.40
C SER A 219 -1.58 20.01 1.95
N LEU A 220 -1.36 19.82 0.63
CA LEU A 220 -0.07 19.44 0.08
C LEU A 220 1.01 20.49 0.38
N MET A 221 0.73 21.77 0.12
CA MET A 221 1.67 22.88 0.38
C MET A 221 2.01 22.97 1.87
N ALA A 222 1.02 22.89 2.75
CA ALA A 222 1.24 22.92 4.20
C ALA A 222 2.14 21.78 4.68
N MET A 223 1.91 20.57 4.19
CA MET A 223 2.74 19.40 4.53
C MET A 223 4.18 19.55 4.02
N LEU A 224 4.37 20.07 2.77
CA LEU A 224 5.70 20.29 2.19
C LEU A 224 6.48 21.42 2.87
N GLN A 225 5.79 22.38 3.49
CA GLN A 225 6.40 23.49 4.23
C GLN A 225 6.43 23.27 5.75
N ALA A 226 6.12 22.06 6.22
CA ALA A 226 6.12 21.76 7.64
C ALA A 226 7.51 21.96 8.25
N CYS A 227 7.57 22.63 9.40
CA CYS A 227 8.81 22.79 10.18
C CYS A 227 9.23 21.52 10.90
N SER A 228 8.29 20.59 11.16
CA SER A 228 8.57 19.34 11.84
C SER A 228 9.39 18.41 10.92
N LEU A 229 10.56 17.98 11.41
CA LEU A 229 11.42 17.04 10.70
C LEU A 229 10.89 15.60 10.82
N GLY A 230 11.25 14.74 9.86
CA GLY A 230 10.80 13.32 9.85
C GLY A 230 9.50 13.08 9.09
N LEU A 231 8.95 14.11 8.43
CA LEU A 231 7.77 14.04 7.57
C LEU A 231 8.19 13.91 6.09
N SER A 232 7.72 12.86 5.43
CA SER A 232 7.75 12.71 3.97
C SER A 232 6.33 12.84 3.43
N VAL A 233 6.15 13.40 2.24
CA VAL A 233 4.81 13.68 1.70
C VAL A 233 4.63 12.95 0.38
N VAL A 234 3.49 12.30 0.19
CA VAL A 234 3.07 11.70 -1.08
C VAL A 234 2.09 12.62 -1.81
N ASN A 235 1.70 12.23 -3.01
CA ASN A 235 0.75 13.00 -3.81
C ASN A 235 -0.66 13.03 -3.17
N ILE A 236 -1.48 13.99 -3.59
CA ILE A 236 -2.88 14.15 -3.15
C ILE A 236 -3.66 12.85 -3.41
N ASN A 237 -4.43 12.41 -2.41
CA ASN A 237 -5.17 11.15 -2.42
C ASN A 237 -4.29 9.91 -2.67
N GLY A 238 -3.01 9.96 -2.32
CA GLY A 238 -2.03 8.91 -2.57
C GLY A 238 -2.03 7.80 -1.52
N GLY A 239 -3.20 7.29 -1.10
CA GLY A 239 -3.29 6.26 -0.06
C GLY A 239 -2.55 4.97 -0.42
N VAL A 240 -2.70 4.49 -1.64
CA VAL A 240 -1.96 3.32 -2.17
C VAL A 240 -0.45 3.56 -2.13
N ALA A 241 0.01 4.73 -2.60
CA ALA A 241 1.43 5.07 -2.61
C ALA A 241 2.02 5.14 -1.19
N ALA A 242 1.30 5.74 -0.24
CA ALA A 242 1.70 5.79 1.16
C ALA A 242 1.78 4.39 1.78
N GLY A 243 0.78 3.54 1.53
CA GLY A 243 0.78 2.15 1.97
C GLY A 243 2.00 1.37 1.46
N VAL A 244 2.32 1.51 0.18
CA VAL A 244 3.49 0.86 -0.45
C VAL A 244 4.80 1.33 0.20
N ILE A 245 5.01 2.65 0.36
CA ILE A 245 6.23 3.19 0.97
C ILE A 245 6.33 2.71 2.43
N ALA A 246 5.23 2.76 3.18
CA ALA A 246 5.20 2.30 4.56
C ALA A 246 5.57 0.82 4.68
N VAL A 247 5.04 -0.03 3.81
CA VAL A 247 5.37 -1.46 3.77
C VAL A 247 6.85 -1.69 3.48
N LEU A 248 7.43 -0.97 2.53
CA LEU A 248 8.87 -1.09 2.22
C LEU A 248 9.74 -0.74 3.44
N ILE A 249 9.37 0.31 4.19
CA ILE A 249 10.05 0.70 5.44
C ILE A 249 9.86 -0.40 6.49
N ALA A 250 8.61 -0.77 6.79
CA ALA A 250 8.28 -1.70 7.85
C ALA A 250 8.87 -3.10 7.63
N ASN A 251 8.81 -3.62 6.39
CA ASN A 251 9.39 -4.91 6.05
C ASN A 251 10.93 -4.91 6.15
N ARG A 252 11.56 -3.78 5.80
CA ARG A 252 13.01 -3.63 5.97
C ARG A 252 13.40 -3.65 7.45
N VAL A 253 12.68 -2.93 8.30
CA VAL A 253 12.91 -2.91 9.75
C VAL A 253 12.67 -4.30 10.36
N ALA A 254 11.54 -4.94 10.03
CA ALA A 254 11.20 -6.28 10.51
C ALA A 254 12.27 -7.33 10.15
N LYS A 255 12.83 -7.24 8.93
CA LYS A 255 13.92 -8.14 8.50
C LYS A 255 15.16 -8.03 9.40
N PHE A 256 15.53 -6.82 9.84
CA PHE A 256 16.66 -6.63 10.74
C PHE A 256 16.32 -7.02 12.19
N ARG A 257 15.11 -6.68 12.67
CA ARG A 257 14.61 -7.09 13.99
C ARG A 257 14.66 -8.62 14.16
N ASN A 258 14.21 -9.37 13.17
CA ASN A 258 14.20 -10.83 13.17
C ASN A 258 15.62 -11.45 13.12
N LYS A 259 16.59 -10.80 12.46
CA LYS A 259 17.99 -11.26 12.44
C LYS A 259 18.63 -11.11 13.83
N THR A 260 18.40 -10.00 14.49
CA THR A 260 18.97 -9.72 15.82
C THR A 260 18.41 -10.67 16.91
N SER A 261 17.13 -11.07 16.77
CA SER A 261 16.50 -12.04 17.69
C SER A 261 17.05 -13.48 17.53
N LYS A 262 17.62 -13.83 16.38
CA LYS A 262 18.23 -15.16 16.14
C LYS A 262 19.70 -15.24 16.57
N MET A 263 20.31 -14.10 16.88
CA MET A 263 21.73 -14.01 17.33
C MET A 263 21.85 -13.94 18.86
N LYS A 264 20.74 -13.82 19.57
CA LYS A 264 20.63 -13.94 21.03
C LYS A 264 20.12 -15.33 21.41
#